data_d7623d193742482a355086879b046973
#
_entry.id   d7623d193742482a355086879b046973
#
_cell.length_a   1.000
_cell.length_b   1.000
_cell.length_c   1.000
_cell.angle_alpha   90.00
_cell.angle_beta   90.00
_cell.angle_gamma   90.00
#
_symmetry.space_group_name_H-M   'P 1'
#
loop_
_entity.id
_entity.type
_entity.pdbx_description
1 polymer ?
#
loop_
_entity_poly.entity_id
_entity_poly.type
_entity_poly.pdbx_seq_one_letter_code
_entity_poly.pdbx_strand_id
1 'polypeptide(L)' 'MEEVSSPLSGKVLRINVKAGDTVDENTSIMVVESMKMEIDVYPSASGVIKELKVMEGDEVETGQTIAMIE' A
#
# COMPACT_ATOMS: atom_id res chain seq x y z
N MET A 1 -8.18 -12.62 6.12
CA MET A 1 -7.62 -11.80 5.03
C MET A 1 -7.91 -10.34 5.32
N GLU A 2 -6.88 -9.50 5.27
CA GLU A 2 -7.00 -8.08 5.58
C GLU A 2 -6.82 -7.27 4.30
N GLU A 3 -7.62 -6.21 4.16
CA GLU A 3 -7.43 -5.27 3.07
C GLU A 3 -6.65 -4.08 3.57
N VAL A 4 -5.67 -3.64 2.78
CA VAL A 4 -4.94 -2.42 3.08
C VAL A 4 -5.53 -1.33 2.20
N SER A 5 -6.04 -0.29 2.82
CA SER A 5 -6.65 0.84 2.11
C SER A 5 -5.70 2.01 2.08
N SER A 6 -5.80 2.79 1.01
CA SER A 6 -4.99 4.01 0.91
C SER A 6 -5.50 5.05 1.91
N PRO A 7 -4.61 5.62 2.73
CA PRO A 7 -5.04 6.64 3.70
C PRO A 7 -5.27 8.02 3.07
N LEU A 8 -4.92 8.17 1.80
CA LEU A 8 -5.01 9.47 1.12
C LEU A 8 -5.18 9.26 -0.37
N SER A 9 -5.62 10.31 -1.03
CA SER A 9 -5.69 10.33 -2.49
C SER A 9 -4.37 10.83 -3.05
N GLY A 10 -3.84 10.15 -4.05
CA GLY A 10 -2.58 10.55 -4.65
C GLY A 10 -2.11 9.55 -5.68
N LYS A 11 -0.82 9.60 -6.00
CA LYS A 11 -0.22 8.75 -7.02
C LYS A 11 0.79 7.80 -6.37
N VAL A 12 0.73 6.53 -6.76
CA VAL A 12 1.68 5.54 -6.26
C VAL A 12 3.04 5.81 -6.88
N LEU A 13 3.99 6.27 -6.07
CA LEU A 13 5.35 6.55 -6.52
C LEU A 13 6.19 5.29 -6.59
N ARG A 14 6.02 4.44 -5.58
CA ARG A 14 6.89 3.29 -5.41
C ARG A 14 6.17 2.20 -4.62
N ILE A 15 6.35 0.95 -5.02
CA ILE A 15 5.86 -0.19 -4.27
C ILE A 15 7.08 -0.91 -3.73
N ASN A 16 7.13 -1.10 -2.41
CA ASN A 16 8.31 -1.62 -1.71
C ASN A 16 8.26 -3.12 -1.47
N VAL A 17 7.13 -3.75 -1.74
CA VAL A 17 6.92 -5.18 -1.48
C VAL A 17 6.27 -5.83 -2.68
N LYS A 18 6.19 -7.15 -2.66
CA LYS A 18 5.56 -7.92 -3.72
C LYS A 18 4.75 -9.05 -3.11
N ALA A 19 3.91 -9.67 -3.91
CA ALA A 19 3.11 -10.81 -3.46
C ALA A 19 4.05 -11.90 -2.94
N GLY A 20 3.72 -12.43 -1.76
CA GLY A 20 4.55 -13.43 -1.08
C GLY A 20 5.44 -12.85 0.01
N ASP A 21 5.62 -11.54 0.06
CA ASP A 21 6.44 -10.92 1.10
C ASP A 21 5.70 -10.90 2.43
N THR A 22 6.44 -11.11 3.50
CA THR A 22 5.93 -11.00 4.87
C THR A 22 6.07 -9.55 5.31
N VAL A 23 5.00 -9.00 5.85
CA VAL A 23 4.98 -7.60 6.30
C VAL A 23 4.39 -7.51 7.70
N ASP A 24 4.65 -6.37 8.35
CA ASP A 24 4.03 -6.06 9.63
C ASP A 24 3.65 -4.58 9.66
N GLU A 25 3.17 -4.12 10.80
CA GLU A 25 2.68 -2.75 10.94
C GLU A 25 3.77 -1.69 10.75
N ASN A 26 5.03 -2.09 10.78
CA ASN A 26 6.15 -1.19 10.60
C ASN A 26 6.76 -1.26 9.20
N THR A 27 6.21 -2.10 8.33
CA THR A 27 6.73 -2.27 6.98
C THR A 27 6.01 -1.32 6.03
N SER A 28 6.74 -0.38 5.44
CA SER A 28 6.17 0.48 4.39
C SER A 28 5.96 -0.35 3.14
N ILE A 29 4.70 -0.55 2.75
CA ILE A 29 4.40 -1.38 1.59
C ILE A 29 4.46 -0.58 0.30
N MET A 30 4.21 0.70 0.36
CA MET A 30 4.33 1.58 -0.81
C MET A 30 4.40 3.03 -0.36
N VAL A 31 4.77 3.90 -1.30
CA VAL A 31 4.82 5.34 -1.08
C VAL A 31 3.84 5.98 -2.04
N VAL A 32 2.96 6.82 -1.51
CA VAL A 32 1.98 7.57 -2.29
C VAL A 32 2.32 9.06 -2.20
N GLU A 33 2.37 9.72 -3.34
CA GLU A 33 2.60 11.15 -3.39
C GLU A 33 1.28 11.90 -3.44
N SER A 34 1.14 12.89 -2.55
CA SER A 34 -0.02 13.76 -2.54
C SER A 34 0.45 15.17 -2.19
N MET A 35 0.09 16.13 -3.02
CA MET A 35 0.44 17.53 -2.80
C MET A 35 1.94 17.75 -2.56
N LYS A 36 2.77 17.06 -3.37
CA LYS A 36 4.23 17.12 -3.33
C LYS A 36 4.83 16.51 -2.05
N MET A 37 4.03 15.77 -1.28
CA MET A 37 4.51 15.06 -0.10
C MET A 37 4.49 13.56 -0.39
N GLU A 38 5.51 12.86 0.09
CA GLU A 38 5.59 11.41 -0.03
C GLU A 38 5.17 10.79 1.29
N ILE A 39 4.16 9.94 1.23
CA ILE A 39 3.57 9.32 2.41
C ILE A 39 3.74 7.83 2.31
N ASP A 40 4.36 7.21 3.33
CA ASP A 40 4.47 5.77 3.42
C ASP A 40 3.12 5.17 3.82
N VAL A 41 2.78 4.04 3.22
CA VAL A 41 1.56 3.31 3.57
C VAL A 41 1.96 2.06 4.34
N TYR A 42 1.35 1.86 5.50
CA TYR A 42 1.64 0.71 6.36
C TYR A 42 0.39 -0.16 6.49
N PRO A 43 0.57 -1.48 6.61
CA PRO A 43 -0.58 -2.35 6.84
C PRO A 43 -1.07 -2.20 8.28
N SER A 44 -2.32 -2.59 8.52
CA SER A 44 -2.90 -2.54 9.85
C SER A 44 -2.60 -3.79 10.68
N ALA A 45 -2.04 -4.82 10.07
CA ALA A 45 -1.75 -6.09 10.73
C ALA A 45 -0.59 -6.78 10.03
N SER A 46 0.02 -7.72 10.75
CA SER A 46 1.09 -8.55 10.18
C SER A 46 0.50 -9.64 9.30
N GLY A 47 1.23 -10.03 8.30
CA GLY A 47 0.82 -11.11 7.42
C GLY A 47 1.67 -11.19 6.18
N VAL A 48 1.16 -11.89 5.18
CA VAL A 48 1.83 -12.07 3.90
C VAL A 48 1.03 -11.35 2.83
N ILE A 49 1.71 -10.60 1.98
CA ILE A 49 1.05 -9.93 0.86
C ILE A 49 0.51 -10.99 -0.08
N LYS A 50 -0.80 -11.02 -0.22
CA LYS A 50 -1.44 -11.95 -1.14
C LYS A 50 -1.54 -11.37 -2.53
N GLU A 51 -1.88 -10.09 -2.62
CA GLU A 51 -2.08 -9.43 -3.90
C GLU A 51 -1.88 -7.93 -3.75
N LEU A 52 -1.26 -7.33 -4.76
CA LEU A 52 -1.18 -5.88 -4.89
C LEU A 52 -2.22 -5.47 -5.92
N LYS A 53 -3.10 -4.56 -5.55
CA LYS A 53 -4.22 -4.14 -6.41
C LYS A 53 -3.87 -2.98 -7.33
N VAL A 54 -2.72 -2.35 -7.11
CA VAL A 54 -2.29 -1.18 -7.88
C VAL A 54 -0.84 -1.35 -8.29
N MET A 55 -0.38 -0.51 -9.21
CA MET A 55 0.97 -0.52 -9.73
C MET A 55 1.58 0.86 -9.57
N GLU A 56 2.92 0.92 -9.66
CA GLU A 56 3.61 2.20 -9.65
C GLU A 56 3.10 3.06 -10.78
N GLY A 57 2.80 4.32 -10.47
CA GLY A 57 2.24 5.26 -11.42
C GLY A 57 0.73 5.36 -11.39
N ASP A 58 0.05 4.42 -10.74
CA ASP A 58 -1.40 4.47 -10.63
C ASP A 58 -1.83 5.57 -9.67
N GLU A 59 -3.03 6.11 -9.92
CA GLU A 59 -3.65 7.04 -8.98
C GLU A 59 -4.58 6.26 -8.07
N VAL A 60 -4.60 6.63 -6.80
CA VAL A 60 -5.45 5.98 -5.79
C VAL A 60 -6.25 7.04 -5.06
N GLU A 61 -7.36 6.60 -4.48
CA GLU A 61 -8.22 7.48 -3.69
C GLU A 61 -8.27 7.00 -2.26
N THR A 62 -8.56 7.92 -1.34
CA THR A 62 -8.71 7.59 0.07
C THR A 62 -9.73 6.47 0.23
N GLY A 63 -9.35 5.42 0.94
CA GLY A 63 -10.22 4.28 1.19
C GLY A 63 -10.17 3.20 0.12
N GLN A 64 -9.48 3.45 -0.99
CA GLN A 64 -9.36 2.44 -2.05
C GLN A 64 -8.46 1.30 -1.56
N THR A 65 -8.87 0.06 -1.80
CA THR A 65 -8.06 -1.10 -1.45
C THR A 65 -6.86 -1.18 -2.39
N ILE A 66 -5.66 -1.19 -1.81
CA ILE A 66 -4.42 -1.19 -2.58
C ILE A 66 -3.64 -2.50 -2.45
N ALA A 67 -3.91 -3.27 -1.40
CA ALA A 67 -3.25 -4.55 -1.21
C ALA A 67 -4.12 -5.47 -0.35
N MET A 68 -3.87 -6.77 -0.46
CA MET A 68 -4.54 -7.79 0.36
C MET A 68 -3.47 -8.54 1.13
N ILE A 69 -3.70 -8.74 2.42
CA ILE A 69 -2.81 -9.47 3.32
C ILE A 69 -3.53 -10.71 3.83
N GLU A 70 -2.82 -11.79 3.87
CA GLU A 70 -3.36 -13.07 4.34
C GLU A 70 -2.68 -13.54 5.62
#